data_8b7da7d70cc337ddce962f3a0fac6eda
#
_entry.id   8b7da7d70cc337ddce962f3a0fac6eda
#
_cell.length_a   1.000
_cell.length_b   1.000
_cell.length_c   1.000
_cell.angle_alpha   90.00
_cell.angle_beta   90.00
_cell.angle_gamma   90.00
#
_symmetry.space_group_name_H-M   'P 1'
#
loop_
_entity.id
_entity.type
_entity.pdbx_description
1 polymer ?
#
loop_
_entity_poly.entity_id
_entity_poly.type
_entity_poly.pdbx_seq_one_letter_code
_entity_poly.pdbx_strand_id
1 'polypeptide(L)'
;MGKIAAIGASISWGELSPGVQKLIIALIVLNFLLMAAALAVWSRTDAESMPQPGKIAWLLICLFVSTAGPIAFFIARRQSATWQKRERAWAAQAKQDDEWRIGGDESPKGGGNTDGAGAFPAGGSGPSAWEFRPANVKTGAPAGNAVEFHNVSRAFGDKLALDDVSFQIPAGSVCALLGPNGAGKTTTIRILLGLARADAGDVRILGDPAGSLAVRRRLGYLPDVPAYPAWMSAREYLEASADLAGVPAVERRSRIASLLELAELAGVSQRIGGYSRGMRQRLGLAQALVGNPDLIVLDEPTSALDPAGRRAVLRLIAQLAEHATIILSSHNLEEVQRVCTHAVVLREGKAVAASTISQLRERAGDHSLLLVSTGGDRLAQALKAEPWCAGVRREGADFIVVISDASAAARSLPALMARGGWDLSALTPLEPSLEDVFTALTEGK
;
A
#
# COMPACT_ATOMS: atom_id res chain seq x y z
N MET A 1 10.43 19.68 53.02
CA MET A 1 8.97 19.75 53.14
C MET A 1 8.41 20.01 51.71
N GLY A 2 8.06 18.94 51.02
CA GLY A 2 7.67 18.96 49.62
C GLY A 2 6.18 19.26 49.44
N LYS A 3 5.85 20.18 48.54
CA LYS A 3 4.50 20.43 48.06
C LYS A 3 4.17 19.35 46.99
N ILE A 4 3.10 18.61 47.20
CA ILE A 4 2.56 17.70 46.19
C ILE A 4 1.68 18.52 45.28
N ALA A 5 2.13 18.78 44.05
CA ALA A 5 1.33 19.43 43.01
C ALA A 5 0.34 18.41 42.43
N ALA A 6 -0.92 18.49 42.80
CA ALA A 6 -2.02 17.81 42.16
C ALA A 6 -2.99 18.86 41.64
N ILE A 7 -3.09 18.94 40.32
CA ILE A 7 -4.15 19.61 39.55
C ILE A 7 -4.58 20.96 40.16
N GLY A 8 -3.72 21.98 40.09
CA GLY A 8 -4.09 23.38 40.33
C GLY A 8 -4.25 23.85 41.79
N ALA A 9 -4.12 22.98 42.81
CA ALA A 9 -4.13 23.36 44.22
C ALA A 9 -2.98 22.67 44.97
N SER A 10 -2.09 23.43 45.59
CA SER A 10 -1.03 22.91 46.45
C SER A 10 -1.61 22.58 47.82
N ILE A 11 -1.98 21.32 48.07
CA ILE A 11 -2.43 20.85 49.36
C ILE A 11 -1.18 20.48 50.20
N SER A 12 -1.06 21.01 51.39
CA SER A 12 0.04 20.66 52.30
C SER A 12 -0.26 19.34 53.02
N TRP A 13 0.80 18.56 53.33
CA TRP A 13 0.65 17.23 53.94
C TRP A 13 -0.14 17.31 55.29
N GLY A 14 -0.01 18.42 56.02
CA GLY A 14 -0.69 18.63 57.29
C GLY A 14 -2.20 18.94 57.21
N GLU A 15 -2.69 19.27 56.00
CA GLU A 15 -4.11 19.56 55.77
C GLU A 15 -4.93 18.32 55.40
N LEU A 16 -4.25 17.18 55.15
CA LEU A 16 -4.90 15.92 54.85
C LEU A 16 -5.40 15.22 56.09
N SER A 17 -6.60 14.67 56.08
CA SER A 17 -7.12 13.86 57.14
C SER A 17 -6.22 12.64 57.45
N PRO A 18 -6.14 12.18 58.72
CA PRO A 18 -5.29 11.03 59.09
C PRO A 18 -5.58 9.78 58.30
N GLY A 19 -6.82 9.58 57.87
CA GLY A 19 -7.22 8.47 57.00
C GLY A 19 -6.60 8.54 55.58
N VAL A 20 -6.60 9.75 54.98
CA VAL A 20 -6.02 9.99 53.68
C VAL A 20 -4.49 9.89 53.71
N GLN A 21 -3.83 10.36 54.75
CA GLN A 21 -2.39 10.20 54.95
C GLN A 21 -2.00 8.71 55.05
N LYS A 22 -2.73 7.91 55.81
CA LYS A 22 -2.51 6.45 55.90
C LYS A 22 -2.71 5.75 54.54
N LEU A 23 -3.73 6.17 53.78
CA LEU A 23 -3.99 5.61 52.44
C LEU A 23 -2.84 5.92 51.47
N ILE A 24 -2.33 7.18 51.45
CA ILE A 24 -1.21 7.57 50.63
C ILE A 24 0.06 6.80 51.00
N ILE A 25 0.36 6.65 52.29
CA ILE A 25 1.49 5.86 52.75
C ILE A 25 1.34 4.40 52.29
N ALA A 26 0.15 3.79 52.46
CA ALA A 26 -0.11 2.42 52.04
C ALA A 26 0.08 2.25 50.50
N LEU A 27 -0.36 3.20 49.68
CA LEU A 27 -0.15 3.17 48.23
C LEU A 27 1.34 3.31 47.83
N ILE A 28 2.09 4.17 48.54
CA ILE A 28 3.54 4.29 48.35
C ILE A 28 4.26 2.98 48.70
N VAL A 29 3.95 2.39 49.84
CA VAL A 29 4.53 1.09 50.28
C VAL A 29 4.20 -0.03 49.27
N LEU A 30 2.93 -0.09 48.83
CA LEU A 30 2.50 -1.05 47.79
C LEU A 30 3.25 -0.88 46.48
N ASN A 31 3.47 0.38 46.05
CA ASN A 31 4.25 0.70 44.84
C ASN A 31 5.71 0.20 44.97
N PHE A 32 6.36 0.46 46.11
CA PHE A 32 7.71 -0.04 46.37
C PHE A 32 7.79 -1.55 46.38
N LEU A 33 6.80 -2.22 46.96
CA LEU A 33 6.75 -3.71 46.97
C LEU A 33 6.57 -4.28 45.58
N LEU A 34 5.69 -3.69 44.75
CA LEU A 34 5.49 -4.09 43.36
C LEU A 34 6.76 -3.86 42.53
N MET A 35 7.44 -2.75 42.71
CA MET A 35 8.70 -2.44 42.04
C MET A 35 9.80 -3.42 42.43
N ALA A 36 9.95 -3.72 43.75
CA ALA A 36 10.92 -4.69 44.24
C ALA A 36 10.65 -6.10 43.69
N ALA A 37 9.38 -6.52 43.66
CA ALA A 37 8.98 -7.79 43.06
C ALA A 37 9.28 -7.85 41.57
N ALA A 38 8.98 -6.79 40.82
CA ALA A 38 9.28 -6.73 39.38
C ALA A 38 10.79 -6.80 39.11
N LEU A 39 11.60 -6.09 39.88
CA LEU A 39 13.06 -6.11 39.79
C LEU A 39 13.66 -7.48 40.16
N ALA A 40 13.14 -8.14 41.20
CA ALA A 40 13.58 -9.48 41.59
C ALA A 40 13.27 -10.51 40.50
N VAL A 41 12.11 -10.41 39.88
CA VAL A 41 11.74 -11.26 38.74
C VAL A 41 12.58 -10.93 37.51
N TRP A 42 12.81 -9.63 37.24
CA TRP A 42 13.64 -9.16 36.13
C TRP A 42 15.08 -9.69 36.24
N SER A 43 15.67 -9.66 37.43
CA SER A 43 17.07 -10.12 37.63
C SER A 43 17.24 -11.62 37.34
N ARG A 44 16.20 -12.43 37.63
CA ARG A 44 16.18 -13.89 37.45
C ARG A 44 15.70 -14.36 36.10
N THR A 45 15.36 -13.45 35.20
CA THR A 45 14.82 -13.78 33.87
C THR A 45 15.90 -13.55 32.80
N ASP A 46 16.14 -14.55 31.93
CA ASP A 46 17.10 -14.45 30.83
C ASP A 46 16.64 -13.45 29.79
N ALA A 47 17.60 -12.80 29.11
CA ALA A 47 17.32 -11.76 28.12
C ALA A 47 16.46 -12.26 26.96
N GLU A 48 16.63 -13.52 26.55
CA GLU A 48 15.87 -14.16 25.45
C GLU A 48 14.42 -14.48 25.79
N SER A 49 14.13 -14.67 27.08
CA SER A 49 12.77 -14.97 27.58
C SER A 49 11.95 -13.74 27.97
N MET A 50 12.54 -12.54 27.84
CA MET A 50 11.86 -11.28 28.16
C MET A 50 10.88 -10.85 27.07
N PRO A 51 9.65 -10.41 27.44
CA PRO A 51 8.76 -9.80 26.46
C PRO A 51 9.33 -8.49 25.90
N GLN A 52 8.99 -8.16 24.65
CA GLN A 52 9.38 -6.86 24.08
C GLN A 52 8.79 -5.70 24.91
N PRO A 53 9.50 -4.57 25.07
CA PRO A 53 10.64 -4.10 24.26
C PRO A 53 12.04 -4.55 24.71
N GLY A 54 12.18 -5.58 25.54
CA GLY A 54 13.48 -6.14 25.93
C GLY A 54 13.92 -5.80 27.35
N LYS A 55 14.95 -6.52 27.85
CA LYS A 55 15.35 -6.51 29.27
C LYS A 55 15.68 -5.11 29.81
N ILE A 56 16.46 -4.31 29.07
CA ILE A 56 16.87 -2.96 29.51
C ILE A 56 15.67 -2.00 29.52
N ALA A 57 14.82 -2.05 28.50
CA ALA A 57 13.65 -1.18 28.42
C ALA A 57 12.64 -1.46 29.54
N TRP A 58 12.43 -2.72 29.91
CA TRP A 58 11.58 -3.07 31.05
C TRP A 58 12.15 -2.59 32.40
N LEU A 59 13.47 -2.59 32.56
CA LEU A 59 14.11 -2.00 33.73
C LEU A 59 13.77 -0.51 33.85
N LEU A 60 13.90 0.23 32.75
CA LEU A 60 13.58 1.67 32.72
C LEU A 60 12.08 1.92 32.94
N ILE A 61 11.21 1.14 32.32
CA ILE A 61 9.76 1.24 32.51
C ILE A 61 9.37 0.99 33.98
N CYS A 62 9.92 -0.04 34.62
CA CYS A 62 9.66 -0.33 36.02
C CYS A 62 10.19 0.75 36.96
N LEU A 63 11.28 1.45 36.59
CA LEU A 63 11.93 2.47 37.42
C LEU A 63 11.26 3.85 37.27
N PHE A 64 10.84 4.21 36.06
CA PHE A 64 10.36 5.55 35.72
C PHE A 64 8.85 5.69 35.60
N VAL A 65 8.12 4.60 35.37
CA VAL A 65 6.67 4.63 35.18
C VAL A 65 5.98 4.09 36.46
N SER A 66 6.13 4.79 37.59
CA SER A 66 5.36 4.59 38.81
C SER A 66 4.72 3.17 38.98
N THR A 67 3.50 3.09 39.51
CA THR A 67 2.77 1.80 39.66
C THR A 67 2.39 1.09 38.37
N ALA A 68 2.24 1.82 37.27
CA ALA A 68 1.83 1.21 36.00
C ALA A 68 2.93 0.35 35.34
N GLY A 69 4.21 0.70 35.52
CA GLY A 69 5.33 -0.03 34.94
C GLY A 69 5.44 -1.49 35.46
N PRO A 70 5.52 -1.72 36.77
CA PRO A 70 5.53 -3.07 37.34
C PRO A 70 4.31 -3.91 36.95
N ILE A 71 3.10 -3.33 36.98
CA ILE A 71 1.87 -4.02 36.58
C ILE A 71 1.92 -4.42 35.10
N ALA A 72 2.31 -3.51 34.21
CA ALA A 72 2.46 -3.79 32.79
C ALA A 72 3.49 -4.90 32.52
N PHE A 73 4.61 -4.91 33.26
CA PHE A 73 5.61 -5.97 33.18
C PHE A 73 5.05 -7.36 33.53
N PHE A 74 4.30 -7.50 34.61
CA PHE A 74 3.68 -8.77 34.99
C PHE A 74 2.62 -9.25 33.99
N ILE A 75 1.80 -8.34 33.46
CA ILE A 75 0.80 -8.64 32.42
C ILE A 75 1.50 -9.14 31.15
N ALA A 76 2.50 -8.41 30.65
CA ALA A 76 3.24 -8.78 29.45
C ALA A 76 3.94 -10.14 29.60
N ARG A 77 4.54 -10.40 30.76
CA ARG A 77 5.19 -11.68 31.06
C ARG A 77 4.19 -12.84 31.11
N ARG A 78 3.02 -12.66 31.71
CA ARG A 78 1.98 -13.68 31.73
C ARG A 78 1.47 -14.01 30.34
N GLN A 79 1.31 -13.01 29.49
CA GLN A 79 0.92 -13.20 28.11
C GLN A 79 2.00 -13.95 27.30
N SER A 80 3.28 -13.59 27.45
CA SER A 80 4.37 -14.29 26.76
C SER A 80 4.48 -15.77 27.15
N ALA A 81 4.29 -16.11 28.42
CA ALA A 81 4.33 -17.49 28.91
C ALA A 81 3.18 -18.36 28.36
N THR A 82 1.98 -17.80 28.23
CA THR A 82 0.83 -18.51 27.63
C THR A 82 1.01 -18.72 26.12
N TRP A 83 1.64 -17.78 25.43
CA TRP A 83 1.98 -17.89 24.01
C TRP A 83 3.05 -18.95 23.76
N GLN A 84 4.12 -18.98 24.55
CA GLN A 84 5.17 -20.01 24.43
C GLN A 84 4.62 -21.42 24.61
N LYS A 85 3.64 -21.62 25.52
CA LYS A 85 2.97 -22.93 25.65
C LYS A 85 2.14 -23.31 24.42
N ARG A 86 1.41 -22.35 23.82
CA ARG A 86 0.66 -22.57 22.58
C ARG A 86 1.60 -22.86 21.41
N GLU A 87 2.69 -22.13 21.29
CA GLU A 87 3.68 -22.30 20.23
C GLU A 87 4.35 -23.68 20.30
N ARG A 88 4.71 -24.16 21.51
CA ARG A 88 5.26 -25.53 21.70
C ARG A 88 4.24 -26.62 21.36
N ALA A 89 2.98 -26.45 21.72
CA ALA A 89 1.91 -27.36 21.37
C ALA A 89 1.69 -27.41 19.83
N TRP A 90 1.75 -26.25 19.18
CA TRP A 90 1.58 -26.12 17.73
C TRP A 90 2.78 -26.66 16.94
N ALA A 91 4.02 -26.41 17.42
CA ALA A 91 5.24 -26.98 16.84
C ALA A 91 5.30 -28.53 17.00
N ALA A 92 4.75 -29.06 18.09
CA ALA A 92 4.62 -30.50 18.28
C ALA A 92 3.61 -31.12 17.28
N GLN A 93 2.51 -30.42 17.03
CA GLN A 93 1.49 -30.84 16.07
C GLN A 93 1.99 -30.76 14.61
N ALA A 94 2.75 -29.72 14.27
CA ALA A 94 3.38 -29.58 12.96
C ALA A 94 4.43 -30.68 12.67
N LYS A 95 5.20 -31.11 13.70
CA LYS A 95 6.12 -32.25 13.58
C LYS A 95 5.38 -33.57 13.34
N GLN A 96 4.24 -33.75 14.00
CA GLN A 96 3.41 -34.95 13.84
C GLN A 96 2.78 -35.02 12.44
N ASP A 97 2.44 -33.86 11.84
CA ASP A 97 1.94 -33.75 10.47
C ASP A 97 3.06 -33.98 9.42
N ASP A 98 4.32 -33.67 9.73
CA ASP A 98 5.47 -33.94 8.84
C ASP A 98 5.90 -35.43 8.91
N GLU A 99 5.81 -36.10 10.06
CA GLU A 99 6.04 -37.54 10.16
C GLU A 99 5.01 -38.37 9.37
N TRP A 100 3.80 -37.86 9.21
CA TRP A 100 2.76 -38.49 8.37
C TRP A 100 3.07 -38.38 6.86
N ARG A 101 3.86 -37.40 6.44
CA ARG A 101 4.29 -37.19 5.05
C ARG A 101 5.42 -38.11 4.59
N ILE A 102 6.23 -38.65 5.48
CA ILE A 102 7.41 -39.47 5.17
C ILE A 102 7.06 -40.97 5.05
N GLY A 103 5.86 -41.37 5.52
CA GLY A 103 5.43 -42.79 5.55
C GLY A 103 4.71 -43.32 4.34
N GLY A 104 4.60 -42.59 3.22
CA GLY A 104 3.76 -42.96 2.10
C GLY A 104 4.37 -42.79 0.72
N ASP A 105 5.60 -43.21 0.45
CA ASP A 105 6.12 -43.27 -0.91
C ASP A 105 7.00 -44.52 -1.13
N GLU A 106 6.36 -45.66 -1.39
CA GLU A 106 6.98 -46.79 -2.07
C GLU A 106 6.63 -46.73 -3.55
N SER A 107 7.54 -46.23 -4.39
CA SER A 107 7.49 -46.38 -5.84
C SER A 107 8.74 -47.09 -6.37
N PRO A 108 8.64 -47.94 -7.36
CA PRO A 108 9.66 -48.91 -7.70
C PRO A 108 10.81 -48.32 -8.53
N LYS A 109 12.01 -48.85 -8.27
CA LYS A 109 13.29 -48.57 -8.94
C LYS A 109 13.27 -48.91 -10.42
N GLY A 110 13.65 -47.97 -11.27
CA GLY A 110 14.06 -48.19 -12.65
C GLY A 110 15.25 -47.29 -12.97
N GLY A 111 16.41 -47.91 -13.26
CA GLY A 111 17.68 -47.23 -13.46
C GLY A 111 17.86 -46.63 -14.84
N GLY A 112 18.85 -45.75 -14.97
CA GLY A 112 19.33 -45.22 -16.26
C GLY A 112 20.21 -43.98 -16.07
N ASN A 113 21.50 -44.26 -16.16
CA ASN A 113 22.64 -43.33 -16.18
C ASN A 113 22.67 -42.51 -17.49
N THR A 114 22.99 -41.22 -17.49
CA THR A 114 23.99 -40.60 -18.41
C THR A 114 24.19 -39.11 -18.11
N ASP A 115 25.46 -38.74 -18.27
CA ASP A 115 26.13 -37.47 -18.12
C ASP A 115 25.62 -36.29 -18.98
N GLY A 116 25.84 -35.03 -18.52
CA GLY A 116 26.10 -33.95 -19.46
C GLY A 116 25.44 -32.58 -19.16
N ALA A 117 26.28 -31.64 -18.70
CA ALA A 117 26.30 -30.21 -19.01
C ALA A 117 24.99 -29.39 -19.09
N GLY A 118 24.89 -28.46 -18.18
CA GLY A 118 24.48 -27.07 -18.29
C GLY A 118 23.46 -26.61 -19.33
N ALA A 119 22.18 -26.47 -18.91
CA ALA A 119 21.26 -25.49 -19.48
C ALA A 119 20.13 -25.25 -18.45
N PHE A 120 19.82 -23.99 -18.19
CA PHE A 120 18.67 -23.62 -17.36
C PHE A 120 17.40 -24.16 -18.01
N PRO A 121 16.56 -24.95 -17.35
CA PRO A 121 15.30 -25.37 -17.93
C PRO A 121 14.28 -24.22 -17.85
N ALA A 122 13.86 -23.76 -19.01
CA ALA A 122 12.59 -23.08 -19.15
C ALA A 122 11.46 -24.10 -18.93
N GLY A 123 10.47 -23.78 -18.08
CA GLY A 123 9.22 -24.50 -18.00
C GLY A 123 9.21 -25.71 -17.04
N GLY A 124 9.25 -25.46 -15.73
CA GLY A 124 8.80 -26.38 -14.71
C GLY A 124 7.38 -25.99 -14.29
N SER A 125 6.40 -26.88 -14.55
CA SER A 125 5.08 -26.84 -13.95
C SER A 125 5.26 -26.99 -12.42
N GLY A 126 5.31 -25.86 -11.71
CA GLY A 126 5.23 -25.81 -10.27
C GLY A 126 3.87 -26.34 -9.78
N PRO A 127 3.74 -26.66 -8.48
CA PRO A 127 2.50 -27.14 -7.91
C PRO A 127 1.38 -26.18 -8.27
N SER A 128 0.19 -26.71 -8.61
CA SER A 128 -1.00 -26.04 -9.15
C SER A 128 -1.13 -24.63 -8.58
N ALA A 129 -0.72 -23.64 -9.39
CA ALA A 129 -0.83 -22.25 -9.02
C ALA A 129 -2.29 -22.02 -8.62
N TRP A 130 -2.50 -21.52 -7.40
CA TRP A 130 -3.80 -21.00 -7.04
C TRP A 130 -4.14 -19.93 -8.08
N GLU A 131 -5.10 -20.26 -8.92
CA GLU A 131 -5.63 -19.30 -9.87
C GLU A 131 -6.49 -18.31 -9.10
N PHE A 132 -6.12 -17.04 -9.14
CA PHE A 132 -6.99 -15.97 -8.69
C PHE A 132 -8.26 -16.05 -9.54
N ARG A 133 -9.35 -16.57 -8.96
CA ARG A 133 -10.66 -16.63 -9.60
C ARG A 133 -11.62 -15.81 -8.75
N PRO A 134 -12.00 -14.61 -9.18
CA PRO A 134 -13.08 -13.88 -8.54
C PRO A 134 -14.32 -14.80 -8.44
N ALA A 135 -14.99 -14.80 -7.31
CA ALA A 135 -16.05 -15.76 -6.98
C ALA A 135 -17.21 -15.78 -7.99
N ASN A 136 -17.29 -14.79 -8.90
CA ASN A 136 -18.39 -14.61 -9.86
C ASN A 136 -17.94 -14.05 -11.22
N VAL A 137 -16.74 -14.29 -11.69
CA VAL A 137 -16.46 -13.96 -13.08
C VAL A 137 -17.23 -14.92 -13.97
N LYS A 138 -18.43 -14.53 -14.36
CA LYS A 138 -19.00 -14.92 -15.64
C LYS A 138 -17.94 -14.57 -16.69
N THR A 139 -17.45 -15.54 -17.43
CA THR A 139 -16.57 -15.38 -18.58
C THR A 139 -17.12 -14.31 -19.53
N GLY A 140 -16.60 -13.11 -19.40
CA GLY A 140 -17.01 -11.89 -20.07
C GLY A 140 -16.77 -10.74 -19.09
N ALA A 141 -15.93 -9.76 -19.45
CA ALA A 141 -15.76 -8.55 -18.63
C ALA A 141 -17.16 -8.05 -18.24
N PRO A 142 -17.45 -7.78 -16.97
CA PRO A 142 -18.77 -7.28 -16.59
C PRO A 142 -19.00 -5.99 -17.37
N ALA A 143 -20.02 -5.97 -18.23
CA ALA A 143 -20.43 -4.77 -18.93
C ALA A 143 -20.98 -3.80 -17.87
N GLY A 144 -20.27 -2.66 -17.65
CA GLY A 144 -20.68 -1.66 -16.69
C GLY A 144 -19.53 -1.09 -15.84
N ASN A 145 -19.91 -0.27 -14.90
CA ASN A 145 -18.98 0.39 -14.00
C ASN A 145 -18.80 -0.42 -12.71
N ALA A 146 -17.57 -0.56 -12.28
CA ALA A 146 -17.26 -1.15 -10.97
C ALA A 146 -17.46 -0.13 -9.84
N VAL A 147 -17.24 1.17 -10.14
CA VAL A 147 -17.43 2.26 -9.18
C VAL A 147 -18.12 3.42 -9.85
N GLU A 148 -19.09 3.99 -9.17
CA GLU A 148 -19.83 5.18 -9.61
C GLU A 148 -19.96 6.16 -8.44
N PHE A 149 -19.51 7.37 -8.64
CA PHE A 149 -19.71 8.53 -7.77
C PHE A 149 -20.63 9.51 -8.46
N HIS A 150 -21.69 9.91 -7.77
CA HIS A 150 -22.70 10.85 -8.29
C HIS A 150 -22.89 12.01 -7.30
N ASN A 151 -22.37 13.19 -7.65
CA ASN A 151 -22.50 14.45 -6.90
C ASN A 151 -22.11 14.32 -5.42
N VAL A 152 -21.00 13.62 -5.17
CA VAL A 152 -20.56 13.26 -3.81
C VAL A 152 -19.86 14.43 -3.15
N SER A 153 -20.39 14.85 -1.99
CA SER A 153 -19.77 15.87 -1.16
C SER A 153 -19.49 15.33 0.24
N ARG A 154 -18.38 15.78 0.83
CA ARG A 154 -17.99 15.44 2.21
C ARG A 154 -17.21 16.55 2.87
N ALA A 155 -17.69 17.01 4.06
CA ALA A 155 -17.02 18.00 4.89
C ALA A 155 -16.49 17.39 6.20
N PHE A 156 -15.43 17.98 6.74
CA PHE A 156 -14.91 17.73 8.09
C PHE A 156 -14.76 19.07 8.80
N GLY A 157 -15.71 19.37 9.71
CA GLY A 157 -15.86 20.72 10.25
C GLY A 157 -16.11 21.72 9.13
N ASP A 158 -15.35 22.80 9.07
CA ASP A 158 -15.48 23.84 8.04
C ASP A 158 -14.74 23.50 6.73
N LYS A 159 -14.00 22.40 6.68
CA LYS A 159 -13.24 21.99 5.51
C LYS A 159 -14.03 21.03 4.63
N LEU A 160 -14.34 21.47 3.41
CA LEU A 160 -14.91 20.61 2.37
C LEU A 160 -13.80 19.75 1.78
N ALA A 161 -13.88 18.45 2.02
CA ALA A 161 -12.90 17.46 1.56
C ALA A 161 -13.24 16.89 0.18
N LEU A 162 -14.53 16.78 -0.16
CA LEU A 162 -15.06 16.50 -1.48
C LEU A 162 -16.21 17.47 -1.76
N ASP A 163 -16.23 18.03 -2.97
CA ASP A 163 -17.18 19.03 -3.43
C ASP A 163 -17.76 18.62 -4.79
N ASP A 164 -18.96 18.07 -4.77
CA ASP A 164 -19.72 17.66 -5.96
C ASP A 164 -18.95 16.71 -6.90
N VAL A 165 -18.30 15.70 -6.34
CA VAL A 165 -17.44 14.77 -7.07
C VAL A 165 -18.28 13.75 -7.82
N SER A 166 -18.12 13.68 -9.14
CA SER A 166 -18.74 12.69 -10.00
C SER A 166 -17.72 12.05 -10.93
N PHE A 167 -17.65 10.73 -10.93
CA PHE A 167 -16.84 9.94 -11.87
C PHE A 167 -17.29 8.48 -11.90
N GLN A 168 -16.84 7.75 -12.91
CA GLN A 168 -17.09 6.33 -13.08
C GLN A 168 -15.79 5.60 -13.37
N ILE A 169 -15.66 4.36 -12.85
CA ILE A 169 -14.54 3.46 -13.10
C ILE A 169 -15.08 2.19 -13.74
N PRO A 170 -14.72 1.90 -14.99
CA PRO A 170 -15.15 0.69 -15.68
C PRO A 170 -14.68 -0.58 -14.98
N ALA A 171 -15.52 -1.61 -15.00
CA ALA A 171 -15.12 -2.92 -14.48
C ALA A 171 -13.96 -3.52 -15.29
N GLY A 172 -13.04 -4.20 -14.60
CA GLY A 172 -11.83 -4.79 -15.20
C GLY A 172 -10.75 -3.77 -15.55
N SER A 173 -10.91 -2.49 -15.16
CA SER A 173 -9.87 -1.46 -15.38
C SER A 173 -8.90 -1.34 -14.20
N VAL A 174 -7.70 -0.86 -14.48
CA VAL A 174 -6.77 -0.33 -13.46
C VAL A 174 -6.87 1.18 -13.47
N CYS A 175 -7.42 1.75 -12.41
CA CYS A 175 -7.66 3.18 -12.29
C CYS A 175 -6.73 3.82 -11.25
N ALA A 176 -5.98 4.85 -11.66
CA ALA A 176 -5.22 5.67 -10.73
C ALA A 176 -6.09 6.77 -10.12
N LEU A 177 -6.00 6.96 -8.81
CA LEU A 177 -6.55 8.11 -8.10
C LEU A 177 -5.42 9.11 -7.85
N LEU A 178 -5.38 10.16 -8.64
CA LEU A 178 -4.30 11.15 -8.67
C LEU A 178 -4.72 12.47 -8.02
N GLY A 179 -3.76 13.23 -7.56
CA GLY A 179 -3.98 14.56 -6.99
C GLY A 179 -2.91 14.93 -5.96
N PRO A 180 -2.70 16.22 -5.70
CA PRO A 180 -1.79 16.67 -4.65
C PRO A 180 -2.26 16.24 -3.25
N ASN A 181 -1.42 16.49 -2.25
CA ASN A 181 -1.80 16.24 -0.86
C ASN A 181 -2.98 17.14 -0.48
N GLY A 182 -3.99 16.53 0.14
CA GLY A 182 -5.22 17.25 0.51
C GLY A 182 -6.26 17.35 -0.62
N ALA A 183 -6.02 16.81 -1.81
CA ALA A 183 -6.97 16.84 -2.92
C ALA A 183 -8.27 16.05 -2.70
N GLY A 184 -8.34 15.20 -1.67
CA GLY A 184 -9.52 14.38 -1.38
C GLY A 184 -9.32 12.87 -1.60
N LYS A 185 -8.15 12.41 -2.06
CA LYS A 185 -7.88 10.98 -2.36
C LYS A 185 -8.23 10.04 -1.20
N THR A 186 -7.69 10.29 -0.01
CA THR A 186 -7.96 9.47 1.17
C THR A 186 -9.43 9.50 1.58
N THR A 187 -10.11 10.63 1.42
CA THR A 187 -11.55 10.74 1.69
C THR A 187 -12.37 9.92 0.69
N THR A 188 -12.02 9.99 -0.60
CA THR A 188 -12.63 9.17 -1.66
C THR A 188 -12.44 7.69 -1.36
N ILE A 189 -11.22 7.24 -1.03
CA ILE A 189 -10.93 5.86 -0.63
C ILE A 189 -11.76 5.46 0.59
N ARG A 190 -11.84 6.28 1.64
CA ARG A 190 -12.63 5.95 2.84
C ARG A 190 -14.12 5.82 2.55
N ILE A 191 -14.68 6.64 1.68
CA ILE A 191 -16.08 6.54 1.26
C ILE A 191 -16.29 5.25 0.46
N LEU A 192 -15.41 4.96 -0.49
CA LEU A 192 -15.42 3.74 -1.29
C LEU A 192 -15.37 2.48 -0.39
N LEU A 193 -14.54 2.48 0.64
CA LEU A 193 -14.45 1.38 1.61
C LEU A 193 -15.64 1.32 2.59
N GLY A 194 -16.55 2.30 2.57
CA GLY A 194 -17.62 2.43 3.55
C GLY A 194 -17.12 2.76 4.97
N LEU A 195 -15.90 3.32 5.09
CA LEU A 195 -15.29 3.80 6.34
C LEU A 195 -15.71 5.25 6.65
N ALA A 196 -16.18 5.99 5.65
CA ALA A 196 -16.80 7.30 5.79
C ALA A 196 -18.09 7.33 4.96
N ARG A 197 -19.06 8.15 5.38
CA ARG A 197 -20.28 8.41 4.61
C ARG A 197 -20.14 9.72 3.86
N ALA A 198 -20.72 9.79 2.67
CA ALA A 198 -20.93 11.06 2.00
C ALA A 198 -21.99 11.88 2.75
N ASP A 199 -21.86 13.21 2.74
CA ASP A 199 -22.87 14.12 3.28
C ASP A 199 -23.97 14.40 2.24
N ALA A 200 -23.60 14.33 0.94
CA ALA A 200 -24.52 14.42 -0.20
C ALA A 200 -24.01 13.50 -1.34
N GLY A 201 -24.93 13.16 -2.25
CA GLY A 201 -24.66 12.30 -3.39
C GLY A 201 -24.81 10.81 -3.09
N ASP A 202 -24.53 9.98 -4.10
CA ASP A 202 -24.63 8.52 -4.05
C ASP A 202 -23.34 7.86 -4.54
N VAL A 203 -22.97 6.74 -3.93
CA VAL A 203 -21.79 5.94 -4.33
C VAL A 203 -22.21 4.50 -4.50
N ARG A 204 -22.00 3.96 -5.71
CA ARG A 204 -22.24 2.55 -6.02
C ARG A 204 -20.95 1.83 -6.33
N ILE A 205 -20.85 0.61 -5.86
CA ILE A 205 -19.69 -0.26 -6.04
C ILE A 205 -20.20 -1.62 -6.46
N LEU A 206 -19.76 -2.09 -7.64
CA LEU A 206 -20.20 -3.36 -8.22
C LEU A 206 -21.73 -3.46 -8.29
N GLY A 207 -22.42 -2.32 -8.49
CA GLY A 207 -23.87 -2.19 -8.56
C GLY A 207 -24.59 -1.98 -7.22
N ASP A 208 -23.91 -2.20 -6.08
CA ASP A 208 -24.46 -2.08 -4.74
C ASP A 208 -24.06 -0.75 -4.05
N PRO A 209 -24.81 -0.26 -3.06
CA PRO A 209 -24.43 0.92 -2.28
C PRO A 209 -23.09 0.71 -1.55
N ALA A 210 -22.21 1.72 -1.56
CA ALA A 210 -20.94 1.69 -0.84
C ALA A 210 -21.14 1.36 0.66
N GLY A 211 -20.24 0.53 1.21
CA GLY A 211 -20.30 0.11 2.61
C GLY A 211 -21.32 -1.00 2.92
N SER A 212 -22.09 -1.47 1.95
CA SER A 212 -22.96 -2.65 2.14
C SER A 212 -22.13 -3.90 2.41
N LEU A 213 -22.72 -4.90 3.07
CA LEU A 213 -22.06 -6.17 3.36
C LEU A 213 -21.71 -6.93 2.06
N ALA A 214 -22.54 -6.80 1.03
CA ALA A 214 -22.30 -7.39 -0.28
C ALA A 214 -21.00 -6.83 -0.90
N VAL A 215 -20.80 -5.51 -0.87
CA VAL A 215 -19.57 -4.85 -1.33
C VAL A 215 -18.37 -5.29 -0.53
N ARG A 216 -18.45 -5.25 0.81
CA ARG A 216 -17.30 -5.55 1.69
C ARG A 216 -16.72 -6.95 1.48
N ARG A 217 -17.55 -7.93 1.14
CA ARG A 217 -17.11 -9.30 0.85
C ARG A 217 -16.38 -9.44 -0.49
N ARG A 218 -16.55 -8.48 -1.38
CA ARG A 218 -16.01 -8.47 -2.74
C ARG A 218 -14.87 -7.45 -2.90
N LEU A 219 -14.44 -6.83 -1.79
CA LEU A 219 -13.48 -5.73 -1.77
C LEU A 219 -12.21 -6.14 -1.03
N GLY A 220 -11.05 -5.93 -1.67
CA GLY A 220 -9.73 -6.03 -1.06
C GLY A 220 -9.15 -4.65 -0.82
N TYR A 221 -8.43 -4.45 0.29
CA TYR A 221 -7.84 -3.16 0.62
C TYR A 221 -6.44 -3.28 1.19
N LEU A 222 -5.52 -2.51 0.65
CA LEU A 222 -4.18 -2.27 1.17
C LEU A 222 -4.07 -0.79 1.57
N PRO A 223 -3.94 -0.44 2.86
CA PRO A 223 -3.66 0.93 3.30
C PRO A 223 -2.19 1.32 3.04
N ASP A 224 -1.90 2.63 2.92
CA ASP A 224 -0.54 3.17 2.81
C ASP A 224 0.37 2.70 3.96
N VAL A 225 -0.14 2.75 5.19
CA VAL A 225 0.59 2.26 6.37
C VAL A 225 -0.19 1.09 7.00
N PRO A 226 0.11 -0.17 6.60
CA PRO A 226 -0.54 -1.31 7.17
C PRO A 226 -0.18 -1.50 8.65
N ALA A 227 -1.17 -1.72 9.49
CA ALA A 227 -1.01 -2.03 10.91
C ALA A 227 -1.41 -3.47 11.19
N TYR A 228 -0.52 -4.23 11.83
CA TYR A 228 -0.70 -5.64 12.12
C TYR A 228 -0.45 -5.96 13.57
N PRO A 229 -1.08 -7.03 14.11
CA PRO A 229 -0.72 -7.59 15.39
C PRO A 229 0.73 -8.08 15.38
N ALA A 230 1.62 -7.38 16.12
CA ALA A 230 3.06 -7.65 16.11
C ALA A 230 3.43 -9.07 16.56
N TRP A 231 2.56 -9.70 17.34
CA TRP A 231 2.75 -11.05 17.91
C TRP A 231 2.34 -12.19 16.98
N MET A 232 1.65 -11.93 15.87
CA MET A 232 1.25 -12.94 14.89
C MET A 232 2.37 -13.21 13.88
N SER A 233 2.41 -14.41 13.33
CA SER A 233 3.10 -14.71 12.07
C SER A 233 2.23 -14.27 10.88
N ALA A 234 2.84 -14.15 9.69
CA ALA A 234 2.10 -13.84 8.47
C ALA A 234 1.00 -14.88 8.18
N ARG A 235 1.30 -16.16 8.40
CA ARG A 235 0.35 -17.25 8.21
C ARG A 235 -0.86 -17.13 9.14
N GLU A 236 -0.64 -16.98 10.46
CA GLU A 236 -1.71 -16.81 11.44
C GLU A 236 -2.59 -15.59 11.10
N TYR A 237 -1.98 -14.51 10.64
CA TYR A 237 -2.69 -13.31 10.24
C TYR A 237 -3.55 -13.54 8.99
N LEU A 238 -3.01 -14.21 7.97
CA LEU A 238 -3.76 -14.53 6.75
C LEU A 238 -4.87 -15.57 7.01
N GLU A 239 -4.67 -16.51 7.95
CA GLU A 239 -5.70 -17.46 8.39
C GLU A 239 -6.88 -16.73 9.03
N ALA A 240 -6.62 -15.81 9.95
CA ALA A 240 -7.64 -14.98 10.56
C ALA A 240 -8.36 -14.10 9.53
N SER A 241 -7.61 -13.54 8.58
CA SER A 241 -8.16 -12.72 7.49
C SER A 241 -9.04 -13.56 6.56
N ALA A 242 -8.65 -14.78 6.24
CA ALA A 242 -9.41 -15.71 5.40
C ALA A 242 -10.72 -16.14 6.09
N ASP A 243 -10.69 -16.32 7.41
CA ASP A 243 -11.88 -16.62 8.20
C ASP A 243 -12.89 -15.47 8.16
N LEU A 244 -12.40 -14.26 8.39
CA LEU A 244 -13.23 -13.04 8.32
C LEU A 244 -13.79 -12.79 6.92
N ALA A 245 -13.03 -13.12 5.88
CA ALA A 245 -13.47 -13.01 4.49
C ALA A 245 -14.45 -14.12 4.07
N GLY A 246 -14.69 -15.12 4.94
CA GLY A 246 -15.59 -16.24 4.65
C GLY A 246 -15.01 -17.27 3.67
N VAL A 247 -13.68 -17.37 3.57
CA VAL A 247 -13.03 -18.38 2.72
C VAL A 247 -13.32 -19.77 3.25
N PRO A 248 -13.79 -20.73 2.41
CA PRO A 248 -14.06 -22.09 2.84
C PRO A 248 -12.82 -22.74 3.46
N ALA A 249 -12.99 -23.47 4.57
CA ALA A 249 -11.90 -24.08 5.31
C ALA A 249 -11.00 -24.98 4.43
N VAL A 250 -11.62 -25.70 3.48
CA VAL A 250 -10.93 -26.60 2.54
C VAL A 250 -9.96 -25.88 1.59
N GLU A 251 -10.20 -24.60 1.30
CA GLU A 251 -9.41 -23.77 0.40
C GLU A 251 -8.33 -22.95 1.12
N ARG A 252 -8.49 -22.70 2.42
CA ARG A 252 -7.65 -21.75 3.17
C ARG A 252 -6.18 -22.10 3.11
N ARG A 253 -5.85 -23.37 3.34
CA ARG A 253 -4.44 -23.83 3.42
C ARG A 253 -3.68 -23.58 2.11
N SER A 254 -4.24 -24.00 0.98
CA SER A 254 -3.62 -23.81 -0.34
C SER A 254 -3.55 -22.33 -0.71
N ARG A 255 -4.65 -21.60 -0.52
CA ARG A 255 -4.72 -20.16 -0.81
C ARG A 255 -3.69 -19.36 -0.03
N ILE A 256 -3.57 -19.59 1.28
CA ILE A 256 -2.60 -18.90 2.14
C ILE A 256 -1.16 -19.24 1.74
N ALA A 257 -0.88 -20.50 1.38
CA ALA A 257 0.45 -20.88 0.90
C ALA A 257 0.82 -20.10 -0.36
N SER A 258 -0.07 -20.06 -1.36
CA SER A 258 0.15 -19.29 -2.60
C SER A 258 0.27 -17.79 -2.36
N LEU A 259 -0.52 -17.22 -1.44
CA LEU A 259 -0.42 -15.80 -1.10
C LEU A 259 0.89 -15.46 -0.37
N LEU A 260 1.42 -16.36 0.46
CA LEU A 260 2.72 -16.18 1.10
C LEU A 260 3.86 -16.27 0.10
N GLU A 261 3.76 -17.16 -0.90
CA GLU A 261 4.72 -17.24 -2.02
C GLU A 261 4.67 -15.95 -2.85
N LEU A 262 3.48 -15.49 -3.22
CA LEU A 262 3.26 -14.26 -3.96
C LEU A 262 3.86 -13.04 -3.25
N ALA A 263 3.72 -12.99 -1.92
CA ALA A 263 4.26 -11.93 -1.07
C ALA A 263 5.76 -12.07 -0.79
N GLU A 264 6.41 -13.12 -1.28
CA GLU A 264 7.80 -13.50 -0.94
C GLU A 264 8.01 -13.62 0.57
N LEU A 265 7.01 -14.16 1.27
CA LEU A 265 7.02 -14.41 2.71
C LEU A 265 6.93 -15.90 3.05
N ALA A 266 7.00 -16.77 2.03
CA ALA A 266 7.07 -18.22 2.24
C ALA A 266 8.34 -18.57 3.02
N GLY A 267 8.22 -19.42 4.05
CA GLY A 267 9.35 -19.82 4.91
C GLY A 267 9.83 -18.77 5.91
N VAL A 268 9.25 -17.58 5.95
CA VAL A 268 9.58 -16.57 6.96
C VAL A 268 8.96 -16.95 8.30
N SER A 269 9.79 -17.34 9.26
CA SER A 269 9.37 -17.81 10.59
C SER A 269 9.19 -16.70 11.63
N GLN A 270 9.76 -15.51 11.39
CA GLN A 270 9.69 -14.40 12.35
C GLN A 270 8.26 -13.83 12.47
N ARG A 271 7.96 -13.23 13.62
CA ARG A 271 6.69 -12.52 13.87
C ARG A 271 6.62 -11.22 13.08
N ILE A 272 5.39 -10.76 12.76
CA ILE A 272 5.17 -9.52 11.98
C ILE A 272 5.81 -8.30 12.64
N GLY A 273 5.94 -8.28 13.98
CA GLY A 273 6.66 -7.22 14.70
C GLY A 273 8.10 -7.01 14.26
N GLY A 274 8.76 -8.08 13.77
CA GLY A 274 10.12 -8.03 13.23
C GLY A 274 10.21 -7.72 11.73
N TYR A 275 9.08 -7.54 11.04
CA TYR A 275 9.07 -7.29 9.59
C TYR A 275 9.57 -5.89 9.23
N SER A 276 10.34 -5.82 8.14
CA SER A 276 10.65 -4.54 7.50
C SER A 276 9.38 -3.87 6.98
N ARG A 277 9.46 -2.58 6.64
CA ARG A 277 8.34 -1.86 6.03
C ARG A 277 7.88 -2.53 4.73
N GLY A 278 8.81 -2.96 3.88
CA GLY A 278 8.50 -3.67 2.65
C GLY A 278 7.84 -5.03 2.87
N MET A 279 8.28 -5.81 3.87
CA MET A 279 7.62 -7.08 4.21
C MET A 279 6.18 -6.86 4.69
N ARG A 280 5.93 -5.82 5.48
CA ARG A 280 4.57 -5.45 5.90
C ARG A 280 3.70 -5.05 4.73
N GLN A 281 4.24 -4.30 3.77
CA GLN A 281 3.52 -3.91 2.56
C GLN A 281 3.13 -5.14 1.72
N ARG A 282 4.06 -6.08 1.52
CA ARG A 282 3.80 -7.33 0.79
C ARG A 282 2.78 -8.23 1.51
N LEU A 283 2.84 -8.30 2.84
CA LEU A 283 1.81 -8.99 3.63
C LEU A 283 0.43 -8.35 3.45
N GLY A 284 0.35 -7.02 3.41
CA GLY A 284 -0.90 -6.30 3.18
C GLY A 284 -1.50 -6.56 1.81
N LEU A 285 -0.65 -6.69 0.79
CA LEU A 285 -1.10 -7.09 -0.54
C LEU A 285 -1.68 -8.51 -0.53
N ALA A 286 -1.00 -9.46 0.11
CA ALA A 286 -1.53 -10.82 0.29
C ALA A 286 -2.87 -10.83 1.05
N GLN A 287 -2.99 -10.02 2.10
CA GLN A 287 -4.21 -9.86 2.87
C GLN A 287 -5.35 -9.26 2.04
N ALA A 288 -5.07 -8.25 1.20
CA ALA A 288 -6.07 -7.67 0.32
C ALA A 288 -6.65 -8.70 -0.66
N LEU A 289 -5.87 -9.72 -1.05
CA LEU A 289 -6.25 -10.76 -2.00
C LEU A 289 -6.91 -11.99 -1.35
N VAL A 290 -6.87 -12.13 -0.03
CA VAL A 290 -7.27 -13.37 0.65
C VAL A 290 -8.72 -13.79 0.38
N GLY A 291 -9.63 -12.80 0.28
CA GLY A 291 -11.06 -13.00 0.01
C GLY A 291 -11.40 -13.24 -1.45
N ASN A 292 -10.43 -13.21 -2.36
CA ASN A 292 -10.64 -13.25 -3.80
C ASN A 292 -11.56 -12.12 -4.30
N PRO A 293 -11.19 -10.84 -4.09
CA PRO A 293 -12.05 -9.69 -4.34
C PRO A 293 -12.27 -9.41 -5.83
N ASP A 294 -13.44 -8.83 -6.17
CA ASP A 294 -13.73 -8.30 -7.51
C ASP A 294 -13.23 -6.86 -7.68
N LEU A 295 -13.06 -6.13 -6.57
CA LEU A 295 -12.49 -4.78 -6.52
C LEU A 295 -11.35 -4.71 -5.50
N ILE A 296 -10.18 -4.25 -5.93
CA ILE A 296 -8.99 -4.09 -5.11
C ILE A 296 -8.64 -2.62 -5.01
N VAL A 297 -8.52 -2.10 -3.79
CA VAL A 297 -8.10 -0.73 -3.52
C VAL A 297 -6.73 -0.75 -2.86
N LEU A 298 -5.76 -0.10 -3.50
CA LEU A 298 -4.36 -0.06 -3.07
C LEU A 298 -3.96 1.39 -2.80
N ASP A 299 -3.73 1.73 -1.53
CA ASP A 299 -3.28 3.07 -1.15
C ASP A 299 -1.76 3.09 -1.06
N GLU A 300 -1.09 3.78 -2.01
CA GLU A 300 0.37 3.89 -2.14
C GLU A 300 1.10 2.52 -2.09
N PRO A 301 0.75 1.54 -2.96
CA PRO A 301 1.20 0.15 -2.82
C PRO A 301 2.71 -0.05 -2.92
N THR A 302 3.44 0.90 -3.50
CA THR A 302 4.88 0.82 -3.80
C THR A 302 5.75 1.73 -2.93
N SER A 303 5.15 2.62 -2.12
CA SER A 303 5.85 3.68 -1.37
C SER A 303 6.93 3.16 -0.41
N ALA A 304 6.79 1.93 0.07
CA ALA A 304 7.66 1.31 1.08
C ALA A 304 8.70 0.35 0.51
N LEU A 305 8.76 0.19 -0.82
CA LEU A 305 9.52 -0.85 -1.48
C LEU A 305 10.79 -0.32 -2.15
N ASP A 306 11.81 -1.16 -2.21
CA ASP A 306 12.99 -0.97 -3.03
C ASP A 306 12.62 -1.09 -4.54
N PRO A 307 13.50 -0.69 -5.47
CA PRO A 307 13.19 -0.72 -6.90
C PRO A 307 12.82 -2.11 -7.44
N ALA A 308 13.36 -3.19 -6.86
CA ALA A 308 13.04 -4.56 -7.28
C ALA A 308 11.64 -4.97 -6.80
N GLY A 309 11.33 -4.74 -5.52
CA GLY A 309 10.01 -4.98 -4.93
C GLY A 309 8.91 -4.15 -5.60
N ARG A 310 9.22 -2.87 -5.93
CA ARG A 310 8.31 -1.99 -6.68
C ARG A 310 7.93 -2.60 -8.03
N ARG A 311 8.93 -3.05 -8.82
CA ARG A 311 8.66 -3.71 -10.11
C ARG A 311 7.87 -5.02 -9.96
N ALA A 312 8.11 -5.79 -8.88
CA ALA A 312 7.35 -7.01 -8.61
C ALA A 312 5.88 -6.71 -8.32
N VAL A 313 5.59 -5.71 -7.49
CA VAL A 313 4.20 -5.29 -7.19
C VAL A 313 3.49 -4.75 -8.44
N LEU A 314 4.15 -3.94 -9.27
CA LEU A 314 3.54 -3.43 -10.51
C LEU A 314 3.20 -4.57 -11.48
N ARG A 315 4.07 -5.58 -11.62
CA ARG A 315 3.77 -6.78 -12.43
C ARG A 315 2.57 -7.54 -11.87
N LEU A 316 2.49 -7.70 -10.55
CA LEU A 316 1.37 -8.34 -9.90
C LEU A 316 0.06 -7.57 -10.14
N ILE A 317 0.07 -6.24 -10.04
CA ILE A 317 -1.09 -5.39 -10.35
C ILE A 317 -1.55 -5.64 -11.80
N ALA A 318 -0.62 -5.70 -12.74
CA ALA A 318 -0.94 -5.97 -14.15
C ALA A 318 -1.58 -7.36 -14.34
N GLN A 319 -1.10 -8.40 -13.64
CA GLN A 319 -1.70 -9.73 -13.68
C GLN A 319 -3.09 -9.79 -13.03
N LEU A 320 -3.27 -9.10 -11.90
CA LEU A 320 -4.57 -9.04 -11.22
C LEU A 320 -5.63 -8.28 -12.03
N ALA A 321 -5.21 -7.36 -12.90
CA ALA A 321 -6.10 -6.59 -13.77
C ALA A 321 -6.91 -7.47 -14.75
N GLU A 322 -6.42 -8.67 -15.07
CA GLU A 322 -7.14 -9.63 -15.91
C GLU A 322 -8.38 -10.21 -15.19
N HIS A 323 -8.44 -10.09 -13.87
CA HIS A 323 -9.42 -10.78 -13.05
C HIS A 323 -10.25 -9.87 -12.14
N ALA A 324 -9.75 -8.67 -11.81
CA ALA A 324 -10.40 -7.74 -10.88
C ALA A 324 -10.26 -6.31 -11.36
N THR A 325 -11.15 -5.44 -10.91
CA THR A 325 -10.98 -3.99 -11.03
C THR A 325 -9.99 -3.52 -9.96
N ILE A 326 -9.05 -2.65 -10.31
CA ILE A 326 -8.05 -2.15 -9.38
C ILE A 326 -8.12 -0.63 -9.32
N ILE A 327 -8.17 -0.09 -8.12
CA ILE A 327 -8.00 1.34 -7.87
C ILE A 327 -6.72 1.49 -7.07
N LEU A 328 -5.80 2.31 -7.54
CA LEU A 328 -4.59 2.61 -6.78
C LEU A 328 -4.38 4.11 -6.64
N SER A 329 -3.95 4.55 -5.46
CA SER A 329 -3.36 5.86 -5.29
C SER A 329 -1.85 5.77 -5.53
N SER A 330 -1.27 6.75 -6.20
CA SER A 330 0.17 6.89 -6.32
C SER A 330 0.54 8.35 -6.55
N HIS A 331 1.70 8.75 -6.03
CA HIS A 331 2.34 10.02 -6.36
C HIS A 331 3.40 9.85 -7.47
N ASN A 332 3.68 8.61 -7.90
CA ASN A 332 4.63 8.32 -8.98
C ASN A 332 3.89 8.09 -10.30
N LEU A 333 3.91 9.11 -11.15
CA LEU A 333 3.19 9.09 -12.43
C LEU A 333 3.78 8.10 -13.44
N GLU A 334 5.08 7.75 -13.35
CA GLU A 334 5.68 6.70 -14.19
C GLU A 334 5.07 5.32 -13.88
N GLU A 335 4.83 5.02 -12.61
CA GLU A 335 4.17 3.77 -12.21
C GLU A 335 2.75 3.70 -12.74
N VAL A 336 2.02 4.82 -12.64
CA VAL A 336 0.66 4.94 -13.17
C VAL A 336 0.64 4.69 -14.68
N GLN A 337 1.57 5.27 -15.43
CA GLN A 337 1.68 5.06 -16.87
C GLN A 337 1.92 3.60 -17.25
N ARG A 338 2.61 2.84 -16.41
CA ARG A 338 2.96 1.44 -16.68
C ARG A 338 1.82 0.45 -16.49
N VAL A 339 0.91 0.71 -15.55
CA VAL A 339 -0.09 -0.29 -15.15
C VAL A 339 -1.52 0.19 -15.23
N CYS A 340 -1.77 1.52 -15.23
CA CYS A 340 -3.12 2.05 -15.24
C CYS A 340 -3.65 2.23 -16.66
N THR A 341 -4.93 1.93 -16.83
CA THR A 341 -5.69 2.21 -18.06
C THR A 341 -6.51 3.50 -17.94
N HIS A 342 -6.91 3.85 -16.73
CA HIS A 342 -7.75 5.00 -16.40
C HIS A 342 -7.13 5.82 -15.27
N ALA A 343 -7.51 7.09 -15.18
CA ALA A 343 -7.20 7.92 -14.04
C ALA A 343 -8.36 8.87 -13.70
N VAL A 344 -8.51 9.09 -12.40
CA VAL A 344 -9.33 10.15 -11.81
C VAL A 344 -8.39 11.14 -11.16
N VAL A 345 -8.41 12.38 -11.62
CA VAL A 345 -7.57 13.47 -11.09
C VAL A 345 -8.41 14.33 -10.15
N LEU A 346 -8.01 14.39 -8.89
CA LEU A 346 -8.65 15.20 -7.87
C LEU A 346 -7.82 16.46 -7.60
N ARG A 347 -8.49 17.59 -7.46
CA ARG A 347 -7.91 18.87 -7.04
C ARG A 347 -8.89 19.60 -6.12
N GLU A 348 -8.44 20.00 -4.92
CA GLU A 348 -9.24 20.79 -3.97
C GLU A 348 -10.64 20.20 -3.71
N GLY A 349 -10.71 18.88 -3.61
CA GLY A 349 -11.96 18.17 -3.38
C GLY A 349 -12.85 17.95 -4.61
N LYS A 350 -12.42 18.35 -5.82
CA LYS A 350 -13.17 18.19 -7.07
C LYS A 350 -12.50 17.19 -8.01
N ALA A 351 -13.29 16.48 -8.79
CA ALA A 351 -12.78 15.66 -9.89
C ALA A 351 -12.58 16.56 -11.13
N VAL A 352 -11.33 16.90 -11.42
CA VAL A 352 -11.01 17.76 -12.56
C VAL A 352 -10.87 16.99 -13.87
N ALA A 353 -10.58 15.69 -13.79
CA ALA A 353 -10.59 14.78 -14.93
C ALA A 353 -10.89 13.34 -14.48
N ALA A 354 -11.61 12.59 -15.32
CA ALA A 354 -11.85 11.17 -15.17
C ALA A 354 -11.96 10.56 -16.58
N SER A 355 -10.91 9.84 -17.01
CA SER A 355 -10.87 9.28 -18.37
C SER A 355 -9.75 8.25 -18.51
N THR A 356 -9.55 7.67 -19.71
CA THR A 356 -8.42 6.83 -20.00
C THR A 356 -7.11 7.64 -19.97
N ILE A 357 -6.00 6.97 -19.68
CA ILE A 357 -4.66 7.60 -19.71
C ILE A 357 -4.37 8.19 -21.09
N SER A 358 -4.77 7.51 -22.17
CA SER A 358 -4.61 8.01 -23.53
C SER A 358 -5.39 9.31 -23.77
N GLN A 359 -6.67 9.36 -23.36
CA GLN A 359 -7.48 10.57 -23.47
C GLN A 359 -6.95 11.73 -22.63
N LEU A 360 -6.36 11.45 -21.46
CA LEU A 360 -5.71 12.49 -20.66
C LEU A 360 -4.52 13.11 -21.39
N ARG A 361 -3.70 12.29 -22.05
CA ARG A 361 -2.58 12.77 -22.87
C ARG A 361 -3.05 13.58 -24.08
N GLU A 362 -4.08 13.11 -24.78
CA GLU A 362 -4.67 13.84 -25.91
C GLU A 362 -5.20 15.23 -25.51
N ARG A 363 -5.83 15.34 -24.32
CA ARG A 363 -6.34 16.62 -23.80
C ARG A 363 -5.26 17.62 -23.43
N ALA A 364 -4.06 17.16 -23.10
CA ALA A 364 -2.94 18.06 -22.80
C ALA A 364 -2.50 18.90 -24.01
N GLY A 365 -2.89 18.51 -25.23
CA GLY A 365 -2.88 19.35 -26.42
C GLY A 365 -1.50 19.76 -26.92
N ASP A 366 -0.48 19.63 -26.13
CA ASP A 366 0.88 20.03 -26.49
C ASP A 366 1.57 18.88 -27.21
N HIS A 367 1.53 18.92 -28.55
CA HIS A 367 2.43 18.09 -29.35
C HIS A 367 3.85 18.57 -29.11
N SER A 368 4.68 17.73 -28.52
CA SER A 368 6.10 18.01 -28.35
C SER A 368 6.93 17.24 -29.38
N LEU A 369 7.98 17.85 -29.85
CA LEU A 369 8.97 17.21 -30.72
C LEU A 369 10.31 17.17 -30.01
N LEU A 370 10.93 16.00 -29.92
CA LEU A 370 12.34 15.87 -29.57
C LEU A 370 13.16 16.16 -30.85
N LEU A 371 13.93 17.21 -30.79
CA LEU A 371 14.83 17.63 -31.85
C LEU A 371 16.26 17.42 -31.40
N VAL A 372 16.96 16.50 -32.04
CA VAL A 372 18.39 16.26 -31.84
C VAL A 372 19.19 17.05 -32.85
N SER A 373 19.89 18.11 -32.41
CA SER A 373 20.61 19.03 -33.29
C SER A 373 21.80 19.69 -32.58
N THR A 374 22.80 20.06 -33.36
CA THR A 374 24.01 20.75 -32.88
C THR A 374 23.85 22.28 -32.78
N GLY A 375 22.65 22.83 -33.02
CA GLY A 375 22.41 24.27 -33.20
C GLY A 375 22.57 25.16 -31.94
N GLY A 376 22.65 24.60 -30.74
CA GLY A 376 22.86 25.33 -29.49
C GLY A 376 21.80 26.43 -29.24
N ASP A 377 22.19 27.49 -28.51
CA ASP A 377 21.25 28.56 -28.12
C ASP A 377 20.67 29.35 -29.29
N ARG A 378 21.38 29.41 -30.42
CA ARG A 378 20.91 30.08 -31.66
C ARG A 378 19.69 29.34 -32.24
N LEU A 379 19.73 28.00 -32.24
CA LEU A 379 18.61 27.22 -32.70
C LEU A 379 17.41 27.39 -31.76
N ALA A 380 17.63 27.36 -30.42
CA ALA A 380 16.57 27.57 -29.43
C ALA A 380 15.87 28.94 -29.63
N GLN A 381 16.62 30.00 -29.93
CA GLN A 381 16.07 31.33 -30.21
C GLN A 381 15.27 31.35 -31.51
N ALA A 382 15.79 30.72 -32.57
CA ALA A 382 15.12 30.63 -33.85
C ALA A 382 13.79 29.84 -33.76
N LEU A 383 13.79 28.72 -33.01
CA LEU A 383 12.59 27.93 -32.76
C LEU A 383 11.52 28.73 -31.99
N LYS A 384 11.93 29.48 -30.96
CA LYS A 384 11.01 30.32 -30.16
C LYS A 384 10.39 31.47 -30.97
N ALA A 385 11.03 31.90 -32.04
CA ALA A 385 10.53 32.97 -32.92
C ALA A 385 9.45 32.47 -33.90
N GLU A 386 9.29 31.16 -34.05
CA GLU A 386 8.33 30.59 -35.01
C GLU A 386 6.91 30.60 -34.43
N PRO A 387 5.87 31.00 -35.20
CA PRO A 387 4.49 31.11 -34.70
C PRO A 387 3.87 29.81 -34.19
N TRP A 388 4.36 28.68 -34.71
CA TRP A 388 3.90 27.34 -34.35
C TRP A 388 4.59 26.79 -33.07
N CYS A 389 5.61 27.48 -32.53
CA CYS A 389 6.37 27.08 -31.37
C CYS A 389 5.77 27.71 -30.09
N ALA A 390 5.20 26.93 -29.24
CA ALA A 390 4.69 27.39 -27.94
C ALA A 390 5.79 27.44 -26.85
N GLY A 391 6.88 26.66 -27.03
CA GLY A 391 7.99 26.66 -26.07
C GLY A 391 9.16 25.80 -26.54
N VAL A 392 10.36 26.08 -25.99
CA VAL A 392 11.58 25.28 -26.21
C VAL A 392 12.25 25.06 -24.89
N ARG A 393 12.48 23.78 -24.54
CA ARG A 393 13.27 23.35 -23.40
C ARG A 393 14.50 22.60 -23.91
N ARG A 394 15.66 22.85 -23.31
CA ARG A 394 16.89 22.13 -23.62
C ARG A 394 17.10 20.99 -22.68
N GLU A 395 17.43 19.81 -23.20
CA GLU A 395 17.71 18.61 -22.46
C GLU A 395 19.10 18.08 -22.88
N GLY A 396 20.14 18.49 -22.16
CA GLY A 396 21.55 18.23 -22.57
C GLY A 396 21.92 18.88 -23.89
N ALA A 397 22.17 18.07 -24.93
CA ALA A 397 22.43 18.54 -26.30
C ALA A 397 21.13 18.69 -27.11
N ASP A 398 20.02 18.10 -26.68
CA ASP A 398 18.77 17.99 -27.42
C ASP A 398 17.79 19.11 -27.05
N PHE A 399 16.74 19.25 -27.85
CA PHE A 399 15.69 20.24 -27.65
C PHE A 399 14.33 19.56 -27.61
N ILE A 400 13.53 19.88 -26.61
CA ILE A 400 12.11 19.58 -26.58
C ILE A 400 11.38 20.83 -27.03
N VAL A 401 10.70 20.73 -28.18
CA VAL A 401 9.96 21.82 -28.77
C VAL A 401 8.47 21.58 -28.63
N VAL A 402 7.81 22.42 -27.85
CA VAL A 402 6.35 22.40 -27.69
C VAL A 402 5.73 23.11 -28.87
N ILE A 403 4.84 22.43 -29.60
CA ILE A 403 4.25 22.92 -30.84
C ILE A 403 2.74 23.15 -30.69
N SER A 404 2.26 24.30 -31.12
CA SER A 404 0.83 24.65 -31.14
C SER A 404 0.13 24.22 -32.46
N ASP A 405 0.89 24.08 -33.55
CA ASP A 405 0.40 23.62 -34.86
C ASP A 405 1.40 22.63 -35.50
N ALA A 406 1.07 21.33 -35.38
CA ALA A 406 1.91 20.24 -35.90
C ALA A 406 2.08 20.34 -37.44
N SER A 407 1.04 20.75 -38.16
CA SER A 407 1.08 20.89 -39.62
C SER A 407 1.99 22.04 -40.07
N ALA A 408 1.94 23.16 -39.36
CA ALA A 408 2.83 24.30 -39.60
C ALA A 408 4.28 23.96 -39.25
N ALA A 409 4.50 23.30 -38.11
CA ALA A 409 5.82 22.83 -37.68
C ALA A 409 6.45 21.89 -38.72
N ALA A 410 5.71 20.87 -39.17
CA ALA A 410 6.19 19.92 -40.17
C ALA A 410 6.63 20.59 -41.51
N ARG A 411 5.94 21.63 -41.92
CA ARG A 411 6.29 22.38 -43.15
C ARG A 411 7.46 23.35 -42.95
N SER A 412 7.53 24.01 -41.79
CA SER A 412 8.46 25.11 -41.55
C SER A 412 9.80 24.69 -40.97
N LEU A 413 9.82 23.64 -40.14
CA LEU A 413 11.01 23.18 -39.43
C LEU A 413 12.16 22.79 -40.36
N PRO A 414 11.96 22.01 -41.45
CA PRO A 414 13.05 21.68 -42.35
C PRO A 414 13.67 22.91 -43.00
N ALA A 415 12.86 23.90 -43.39
CA ALA A 415 13.33 25.15 -43.97
C ALA A 415 14.08 26.03 -42.95
N LEU A 416 13.64 26.04 -41.70
CA LEU A 416 14.32 26.73 -40.60
C LEU A 416 15.72 26.13 -40.36
N MET A 417 15.82 24.79 -40.29
CA MET A 417 17.07 24.08 -40.09
C MET A 417 18.07 24.38 -41.24
N ALA A 418 17.59 24.30 -42.49
CA ALA A 418 18.40 24.59 -43.66
C ALA A 418 18.91 26.03 -43.67
N ARG A 419 18.05 27.01 -43.39
CA ARG A 419 18.44 28.44 -43.32
C ARG A 419 19.48 28.74 -42.25
N GLY A 420 19.41 28.07 -41.11
CA GLY A 420 20.35 28.26 -40.00
C GLY A 420 21.62 27.45 -40.11
N GLY A 421 21.73 26.56 -41.11
CA GLY A 421 22.87 25.65 -41.26
C GLY A 421 23.01 24.69 -40.12
N TRP A 422 21.92 24.28 -39.47
CA TRP A 422 21.90 23.35 -38.37
C TRP A 422 21.63 21.92 -38.83
N ASP A 423 22.39 20.98 -38.31
CA ASP A 423 22.16 19.55 -38.57
C ASP A 423 20.98 19.02 -37.79
N LEU A 424 20.12 18.29 -38.47
CA LEU A 424 19.01 17.55 -37.86
C LEU A 424 19.39 16.08 -37.79
N SER A 425 19.76 15.59 -36.61
CA SER A 425 20.14 14.19 -36.40
C SER A 425 18.93 13.29 -36.14
N ALA A 426 17.93 13.79 -35.42
CA ALA A 426 16.66 13.10 -35.20
C ALA A 426 15.53 14.10 -34.94
N LEU A 427 14.32 13.70 -35.34
CA LEU A 427 13.08 14.40 -35.03
C LEU A 427 12.05 13.35 -34.63
N THR A 428 11.71 13.30 -33.33
CA THR A 428 10.79 12.32 -32.80
C THR A 428 9.61 13.02 -32.13
N PRO A 429 8.37 12.71 -32.51
CA PRO A 429 7.22 13.16 -31.77
C PRO A 429 7.30 12.62 -30.33
N LEU A 430 7.18 13.52 -29.36
CA LEU A 430 7.03 13.16 -27.97
C LEU A 430 5.55 13.25 -27.60
N GLU A 431 5.01 12.16 -27.11
CA GLU A 431 3.71 12.23 -26.44
C GLU A 431 3.87 13.01 -25.13
N PRO A 432 2.90 13.86 -24.76
CA PRO A 432 2.91 14.55 -23.48
C PRO A 432 3.10 13.55 -22.35
N SER A 433 4.04 13.84 -21.46
CA SER A 433 4.18 13.00 -20.27
C SER A 433 2.94 13.15 -19.39
N LEU A 434 2.60 12.12 -18.61
CA LEU A 434 1.49 12.24 -17.67
C LEU A 434 1.79 13.31 -16.60
N GLU A 435 3.05 13.66 -16.38
CA GLU A 435 3.46 14.75 -15.49
C GLU A 435 3.06 16.14 -16.06
N ASP A 436 3.26 16.35 -17.35
CA ASP A 436 2.85 17.61 -18.00
C ASP A 436 1.32 17.76 -17.94
N VAL A 437 0.60 16.67 -18.24
CA VAL A 437 -0.87 16.62 -18.15
C VAL A 437 -1.33 16.91 -16.72
N PHE A 438 -0.73 16.25 -15.73
CA PHE A 438 -1.08 16.40 -14.33
C PHE A 438 -0.81 17.82 -13.84
N THR A 439 0.34 18.40 -14.21
CA THR A 439 0.71 19.79 -13.88
C THR A 439 -0.29 20.78 -14.49
N ALA A 440 -0.64 20.63 -15.75
CA ALA A 440 -1.65 21.47 -16.39
C ALA A 440 -3.02 21.39 -15.70
N LEU A 441 -3.47 20.20 -15.32
CA LEU A 441 -4.74 19.99 -14.63
C LEU A 441 -4.73 20.47 -13.17
N THR A 442 -3.56 20.44 -12.50
CA THR A 442 -3.44 20.79 -11.08
C THR A 442 -2.98 22.22 -10.84
N GLU A 443 -2.28 22.89 -11.77
CA GLU A 443 -1.84 24.27 -11.65
C GLU A 443 -2.79 25.27 -12.31
N GLY A 444 -3.71 24.81 -13.17
CA GLY A 444 -4.76 25.66 -13.75
C GLY A 444 -4.26 26.67 -14.79
N LYS A 445 -3.28 26.26 -15.63
CA LYS A 445 -2.86 27.02 -16.80
C LYS A 445 -3.63 26.60 -18.02
#